data_deee3e02b05a45a2a24e5bdb77eb151e
#
_entry.id   deee3e02b05a45a2a24e5bdb77eb151e
#
_cell.length_a   1.000
_cell.length_b   1.000
_cell.length_c   1.000
_cell.angle_alpha   90.00
_cell.angle_beta   90.00
_cell.angle_gamma   90.00
#
_symmetry.space_group_name_H-M   'P 1'
#
loop_
_entity.id
_entity.type
_entity.pdbx_description
1 polymer ?
#
loop_
_entity_poly.entity_id
_entity_poly.type
_entity_poly.pdbx_seq_one_letter_code
_entity_poly.pdbx_strand_id
1 'polypeptide(L)'
;MAVDMDMPILIVDDYKTMLRIVRNLLKQLGFNNVDEATDGAMALEKSRARQYGLIISDWNMEPMTGYEFLKEVRADTQLKDTPFIMVTAESKTDNVIAAKKAGVNNYIVKPFNAATLKTKLVAVVGDF
;
A
#
# COMPACT_ATOMS: atom_id res chain seq x y z
N MET A 1 1.30 -8.60 19.97
CA MET A 1 0.67 -9.71 19.19
C MET A 1 1.45 -9.92 17.91
N ALA A 2 1.62 -11.17 17.51
CA ALA A 2 2.29 -11.50 16.26
C ALA A 2 1.46 -11.06 15.06
N VAL A 3 2.13 -10.60 14.01
CA VAL A 3 1.48 -10.24 12.74
C VAL A 3 1.01 -11.53 12.07
N ASP A 4 -0.19 -11.50 11.49
CA ASP A 4 -0.67 -12.60 10.66
C ASP A 4 0.07 -12.57 9.32
N MET A 5 1.01 -13.48 9.13
CA MET A 5 1.81 -13.56 7.91
C MET A 5 1.00 -14.06 6.70
N ASP A 6 -0.20 -14.57 6.92
CA ASP A 6 -1.12 -14.97 5.85
C ASP A 6 -2.14 -13.89 5.50
N MET A 7 -2.05 -12.72 6.12
CA MET A 7 -3.00 -11.65 5.85
C MET A 7 -2.96 -11.26 4.37
N PRO A 8 -4.13 -11.01 3.74
CA PRO A 8 -4.15 -10.54 2.37
C PRO A 8 -3.54 -9.14 2.27
N ILE A 9 -2.66 -8.95 1.29
CA ILE A 9 -2.05 -7.66 0.99
C ILE A 9 -2.38 -7.29 -0.45
N LEU A 10 -2.85 -6.07 -0.67
CA LEU A 10 -3.07 -5.55 -2.01
C LEU A 10 -1.94 -4.60 -2.37
N ILE A 11 -1.26 -4.89 -3.47
CA ILE A 11 -0.23 -3.99 -4.02
C ILE A 11 -0.74 -3.36 -5.31
N VAL A 12 -0.52 -2.05 -5.45
CA VAL A 12 -1.09 -1.27 -6.54
C VAL A 12 0.00 -0.42 -7.20
N ASP A 13 0.21 -0.62 -8.49
CA ASP A 13 1.15 0.15 -9.29
C ASP A 13 0.80 -0.06 -10.76
N ASP A 14 0.86 0.98 -11.59
CA ASP A 14 0.61 0.87 -13.03
C ASP A 14 1.80 0.26 -13.78
N TYR A 15 2.93 0.11 -13.12
CA TYR A 15 4.15 -0.48 -13.70
C TYR A 15 4.30 -1.93 -13.20
N LYS A 16 4.08 -2.88 -14.10
CA LYS A 16 4.07 -4.32 -13.73
C LYS A 16 5.40 -4.81 -13.18
N THR A 17 6.52 -4.27 -13.64
CA THR A 17 7.84 -4.62 -13.11
C THR A 17 7.93 -4.24 -11.62
N MET A 18 7.37 -3.09 -11.23
CA MET A 18 7.36 -2.67 -9.83
C MET A 18 6.47 -3.57 -8.98
N LEU A 19 5.33 -4.01 -9.50
CA LEU A 19 4.47 -4.99 -8.82
C LEU A 19 5.25 -6.28 -8.53
N ARG A 20 6.02 -6.75 -9.49
CA ARG A 20 6.86 -7.95 -9.33
C ARG A 20 7.92 -7.75 -8.25
N ILE A 21 8.58 -6.58 -8.26
CA ILE A 21 9.60 -6.25 -7.27
C ILE A 21 9.01 -6.23 -5.86
N VAL A 22 7.89 -5.54 -5.68
CA VAL A 22 7.23 -5.44 -4.36
C VAL A 22 6.76 -6.81 -3.89
N ARG A 23 6.15 -7.60 -4.78
CA ARG A 23 5.72 -8.97 -4.45
C ARG A 23 6.90 -9.82 -3.98
N ASN A 24 8.04 -9.75 -4.67
CA ASN A 24 9.23 -10.51 -4.30
C ASN A 24 9.81 -10.06 -2.95
N LEU A 25 9.81 -8.76 -2.68
CA LEU A 25 10.25 -8.22 -1.39
C LEU A 25 9.34 -8.70 -0.26
N LEU A 26 8.04 -8.67 -0.46
CA LEU A 26 7.07 -9.17 0.52
C LEU A 26 7.26 -10.66 0.78
N LYS A 27 7.50 -11.43 -0.28
CA LYS A 27 7.78 -12.87 -0.17
C LYS A 27 9.04 -13.11 0.67
N GLN A 28 10.11 -12.35 0.47
CA GLN A 28 11.33 -12.44 1.27
C GLN A 28 11.05 -12.16 2.75
N LEU A 29 10.10 -11.30 3.05
CA LEU A 29 9.71 -10.96 4.42
C LEU A 29 8.70 -11.95 5.02
N GLY A 30 8.22 -12.91 4.23
CA GLY A 30 7.30 -13.94 4.70
C GLY A 30 5.84 -13.75 4.33
N PHE A 31 5.51 -12.74 3.53
CA PHE A 31 4.13 -12.49 3.09
C PHE A 31 3.91 -13.06 1.69
N ASN A 32 3.03 -14.06 1.59
CA ASN A 32 2.76 -14.76 0.33
C ASN A 32 1.35 -14.55 -0.21
N ASN A 33 0.45 -13.95 0.57
CA ASN A 33 -0.94 -13.77 0.19
C ASN A 33 -1.12 -12.36 -0.38
N VAL A 34 -0.66 -12.16 -1.62
CA VAL A 34 -0.56 -10.84 -2.25
C VAL A 34 -1.39 -10.80 -3.52
N ASP A 35 -2.31 -9.84 -3.61
CA ASP A 35 -3.07 -9.52 -4.81
C ASP A 35 -2.51 -8.24 -5.45
N GLU A 36 -2.76 -8.06 -6.74
CA GLU A 36 -2.25 -6.92 -7.51
C GLU A 36 -3.37 -6.14 -8.19
N ALA A 37 -3.18 -4.83 -8.31
CA ALA A 37 -4.02 -3.96 -9.13
C ALA A 37 -3.12 -2.98 -9.87
N THR A 38 -3.55 -2.53 -11.05
CA THR A 38 -2.74 -1.68 -11.92
C THR A 38 -3.17 -0.21 -11.91
N ASP A 39 -4.24 0.12 -11.20
CA ASP A 39 -4.68 1.50 -10.99
C ASP A 39 -5.59 1.59 -9.76
N GLY A 40 -5.92 2.82 -9.36
CA GLY A 40 -6.73 3.05 -8.17
C GLY A 40 -8.16 2.57 -8.29
N ALA A 41 -8.76 2.62 -9.48
CA ALA A 41 -10.13 2.17 -9.69
C ALA A 41 -10.24 0.65 -9.52
N MET A 42 -9.31 -0.10 -10.13
CA MET A 42 -9.24 -1.56 -9.96
C MET A 42 -8.96 -1.92 -8.50
N ALA A 43 -8.05 -1.18 -7.86
CA ALA A 43 -7.71 -1.41 -6.45
C ALA A 43 -8.90 -1.21 -5.54
N LEU A 44 -9.70 -0.17 -5.78
CA LEU A 44 -10.90 0.12 -5.00
C LEU A 44 -11.93 -1.00 -5.15
N GLU A 45 -12.15 -1.48 -6.38
CA GLU A 45 -13.04 -2.60 -6.65
C GLU A 45 -12.60 -3.86 -5.90
N LYS A 46 -11.31 -4.19 -5.98
CA LYS A 46 -10.76 -5.36 -5.26
C LYS A 46 -10.88 -5.21 -3.75
N SER A 47 -10.65 -4.00 -3.24
CA SER A 47 -10.74 -3.72 -1.80
C SER A 47 -12.17 -3.91 -1.27
N ARG A 48 -13.17 -3.65 -2.10
CA ARG A 48 -14.57 -3.87 -1.74
C ARG A 48 -14.98 -5.33 -1.83
N ALA A 49 -14.31 -6.10 -2.69
CA ALA A 49 -14.61 -7.53 -2.89
C ALA A 49 -13.91 -8.43 -1.88
N ARG A 50 -12.80 -8.00 -1.31
CA ARG A 50 -12.00 -8.78 -0.36
C ARG A 50 -11.42 -7.85 0.70
N GLN A 51 -11.46 -8.27 1.95
CA GLN A 51 -10.87 -7.50 3.04
C GLN A 51 -9.35 -7.71 3.11
N TYR A 52 -8.59 -6.65 2.92
CA TYR A 52 -7.12 -6.70 3.00
C TYR A 52 -6.64 -6.24 4.37
N GLY A 53 -5.55 -6.86 4.82
CA GLY A 53 -4.88 -6.44 6.06
C GLY A 53 -3.91 -5.29 5.84
N LEU A 54 -3.55 -5.01 4.58
CA LEU A 54 -2.64 -3.94 4.22
C LEU A 54 -2.79 -3.61 2.75
N ILE A 55 -2.73 -2.32 2.41
CA ILE A 55 -2.67 -1.84 1.03
C ILE A 55 -1.35 -1.08 0.85
N ILE A 56 -0.59 -1.42 -0.20
CA ILE A 56 0.63 -0.70 -0.59
C ILE A 56 0.36 -0.17 -2.00
N SER A 57 0.28 1.15 -2.15
CA SER A 57 -0.11 1.76 -3.42
C SER A 57 0.88 2.82 -3.87
N ASP A 58 1.23 2.78 -5.16
CA ASP A 58 1.94 3.87 -5.81
C ASP A 58 1.05 5.12 -5.82
N TRP A 59 1.67 6.29 -5.84
CA TRP A 59 0.97 7.58 -5.91
C TRP A 59 0.55 7.89 -7.35
N ASN A 60 1.47 7.75 -8.30
CA ASN A 60 1.27 8.19 -9.69
C ASN A 60 0.67 7.09 -10.55
N MET A 61 -0.63 7.13 -10.73
CA MET A 61 -1.37 6.17 -11.56
C MET A 61 -2.52 6.88 -12.26
N GLU A 62 -3.00 6.30 -13.35
CA GLU A 62 -4.21 6.74 -14.05
C GLU A 62 -5.12 5.53 -14.29
N PRO A 63 -6.44 5.70 -14.34
CA PRO A 63 -7.23 6.95 -14.23
C PRO A 63 -7.38 7.50 -12.82
N MET A 64 -7.12 6.70 -11.77
CA MET A 64 -7.20 7.14 -10.38
C MET A 64 -5.83 7.04 -9.73
N THR A 65 -5.35 8.15 -9.16
CA THR A 65 -4.08 8.17 -8.45
C THR A 65 -4.16 7.41 -7.12
N GLY A 66 -3.00 7.05 -6.56
CA GLY A 66 -2.94 6.46 -5.23
C GLY A 66 -3.51 7.37 -4.15
N TYR A 67 -3.33 8.68 -4.30
CA TYR A 67 -3.90 9.66 -3.38
C TYR A 67 -5.43 9.67 -3.41
N GLU A 68 -6.02 9.66 -4.62
CA GLU A 68 -7.46 9.58 -4.79
C GLU A 68 -8.00 8.24 -4.25
N PHE A 69 -7.29 7.15 -4.51
CA PHE A 69 -7.64 5.82 -3.98
C PHE A 69 -7.62 5.83 -2.44
N LEU A 70 -6.60 6.42 -1.81
CA LEU A 70 -6.52 6.55 -0.36
C LEU A 70 -7.74 7.30 0.19
N LYS A 71 -8.11 8.42 -0.44
CA LYS A 71 -9.26 9.21 -0.01
C LYS A 71 -10.57 8.41 -0.09
N GLU A 72 -10.74 7.62 -1.16
CA GLU A 72 -11.90 6.75 -1.31
C GLU A 72 -11.94 5.66 -0.24
N VAL A 73 -10.80 5.06 0.08
CA VAL A 73 -10.69 4.05 1.15
C VAL A 73 -11.09 4.64 2.49
N ARG A 74 -10.61 5.84 2.81
CA ARG A 74 -10.91 6.50 4.09
C ARG A 74 -12.35 7.00 4.18
N ALA A 75 -13.00 7.25 3.05
CA ALA A 75 -14.40 7.67 3.00
C ALA A 75 -15.38 6.49 3.03
N ASP A 76 -14.91 5.27 2.76
CA ASP A 76 -15.73 4.06 2.74
C ASP A 76 -15.86 3.49 4.14
N THR A 77 -17.07 3.30 4.64
CA THR A 77 -17.33 2.83 6.01
C THR A 77 -16.76 1.44 6.28
N GLN A 78 -16.62 0.60 5.25
CA GLN A 78 -16.07 -0.74 5.37
C GLN A 78 -14.54 -0.78 5.24
N LEU A 79 -13.94 0.22 4.57
CA LEU A 79 -12.52 0.24 4.24
C LEU A 79 -11.72 1.25 5.05
N LYS A 80 -12.37 2.17 5.75
CA LYS A 80 -11.75 3.35 6.35
C LYS A 80 -10.59 3.06 7.31
N ASP A 81 -10.56 1.88 7.93
CA ASP A 81 -9.53 1.50 8.89
C ASP A 81 -8.45 0.59 8.30
N THR A 82 -8.50 0.30 6.99
CA THR A 82 -7.50 -0.55 6.34
C THR A 82 -6.13 0.12 6.38
N PRO A 83 -5.10 -0.56 6.91
CA PRO A 83 -3.74 -0.01 6.88
C PRO A 83 -3.28 0.28 5.45
N PHE A 84 -2.68 1.45 5.25
CA PHE A 84 -2.33 1.94 3.92
C PHE A 84 -0.92 2.55 3.93
N ILE A 85 -0.07 2.06 3.03
CA ILE A 85 1.27 2.61 2.81
C ILE A 85 1.32 3.18 1.39
N MET A 86 1.73 4.44 1.28
CA MET A 86 1.89 5.09 -0.02
C MET A 86 3.33 4.95 -0.48
N VAL A 87 3.52 4.58 -1.75
CA VAL A 87 4.84 4.48 -2.39
C VAL A 87 4.96 5.60 -3.41
N THR A 88 6.04 6.36 -3.35
CA THR A 88 6.22 7.51 -4.23
C THR A 88 7.69 7.65 -4.66
N ALA A 89 7.90 8.18 -5.87
CA ALA A 89 9.24 8.54 -6.34
C ALA A 89 9.69 9.89 -5.77
N GLU A 90 8.78 10.63 -5.12
CA GLU A 90 9.04 11.98 -4.65
C GLU A 90 8.90 12.06 -3.13
N SER A 91 9.84 12.77 -2.48
CA SER A 91 9.81 13.06 -1.05
C SER A 91 9.36 14.49 -0.78
N LYS A 92 8.57 15.09 -1.68
CA LYS A 92 8.10 16.47 -1.51
C LYS A 92 7.26 16.60 -0.25
N THR A 93 7.60 17.58 0.58
CA THR A 93 6.95 17.83 1.86
C THR A 93 5.45 18.01 1.70
N ASP A 94 5.01 18.74 0.68
CA ASP A 94 3.58 18.99 0.45
C ASP A 94 2.80 17.70 0.19
N ASN A 95 3.39 16.77 -0.59
CA ASN A 95 2.76 15.49 -0.86
C ASN A 95 2.69 14.62 0.39
N VAL A 96 3.76 14.61 1.20
CA VAL A 96 3.78 13.86 2.46
C VAL A 96 2.71 14.40 3.41
N ILE A 97 2.59 15.73 3.51
CA ILE A 97 1.57 16.36 4.37
C ILE A 97 0.16 16.01 3.87
N ALA A 98 -0.08 16.09 2.56
CA ALA A 98 -1.37 15.74 1.97
C ALA A 98 -1.75 14.29 2.25
N ALA A 99 -0.80 13.37 2.10
CA ALA A 99 -1.03 11.94 2.39
C ALA A 99 -1.36 11.71 3.87
N LYS A 100 -0.66 12.38 4.78
CA LYS A 100 -0.93 12.27 6.21
C LYS A 100 -2.33 12.80 6.56
N LYS A 101 -2.73 13.93 6.00
CA LYS A 101 -4.07 14.49 6.19
C LYS A 101 -5.16 13.58 5.63
N ALA A 102 -4.86 12.86 4.54
CA ALA A 102 -5.79 11.91 3.95
C ALA A 102 -5.86 10.58 4.71
N GLY A 103 -4.98 10.36 5.68
CA GLY A 103 -5.03 9.20 6.56
C GLY A 103 -4.10 8.04 6.18
N VAL A 104 -2.99 8.32 5.49
CA VAL A 104 -1.98 7.30 5.23
C VAL A 104 -1.31 6.87 6.54
N ASN A 105 -1.03 5.58 6.70
CA ASN A 105 -0.35 5.06 7.88
C ASN A 105 1.16 5.25 7.80
N ASN A 106 1.72 5.14 6.58
CA ASN A 106 3.15 5.37 6.34
C ASN A 106 3.38 5.60 4.85
N TYR A 107 4.59 6.02 4.49
CA TYR A 107 4.96 6.17 3.08
C TYR A 107 6.39 5.68 2.87
N ILE A 108 6.70 5.30 1.62
CA ILE A 108 8.02 4.81 1.22
C ILE A 108 8.43 5.55 -0.05
N VAL A 109 9.69 6.00 -0.10
CA VAL A 109 10.25 6.67 -1.29
C VAL A 109 11.01 5.64 -2.13
N LYS A 110 10.73 5.61 -3.42
CA LYS A 110 11.43 4.74 -4.39
C LYS A 110 12.82 5.32 -4.71
N PRO A 111 13.83 4.47 -4.96
CA PRO A 111 13.83 3.02 -4.81
C PRO A 111 14.02 2.60 -3.34
N PHE A 112 13.56 1.42 -2.99
CA PHE A 112 13.70 0.89 -1.64
C PHE A 112 14.07 -0.60 -1.69
N ASN A 113 14.58 -1.11 -0.57
CA ASN A 113 14.97 -2.52 -0.42
C ASN A 113 14.10 -3.22 0.64
N ALA A 114 14.36 -4.51 0.85
CA ALA A 114 13.60 -5.31 1.81
C ALA A 114 13.71 -4.76 3.24
N ALA A 115 14.89 -4.28 3.63
CA ALA A 115 15.10 -3.72 4.97
C ALA A 115 14.24 -2.46 5.21
N THR A 116 14.22 -1.55 4.24
CA THR A 116 13.38 -0.34 4.30
C THR A 116 11.91 -0.70 4.33
N LEU A 117 11.49 -1.63 3.47
CA LEU A 117 10.11 -2.08 3.43
C LEU A 117 9.70 -2.70 4.78
N LYS A 118 10.54 -3.56 5.35
CA LYS A 118 10.28 -4.16 6.67
C LYS A 118 10.10 -3.09 7.74
N THR A 119 10.99 -2.10 7.80
CA THR A 119 10.89 -1.00 8.78
C THR A 119 9.54 -0.29 8.68
N LYS A 120 9.10 0.01 7.46
CA LYS A 120 7.82 0.69 7.24
C LYS A 120 6.63 -0.20 7.58
N LEU A 121 6.71 -1.50 7.27
CA LEU A 121 5.66 -2.47 7.60
C LEU A 121 5.52 -2.63 9.11
N VAL A 122 6.63 -2.77 9.83
CA VAL A 122 6.63 -2.92 11.29
C VAL A 122 5.93 -1.72 11.96
N ALA A 123 6.18 -0.51 11.44
CA ALA A 123 5.55 0.70 11.97
C ALA A 123 4.03 0.71 11.79
N VAL A 124 3.50 -0.08 10.85
CA VAL A 124 2.06 -0.08 10.51
C VAL A 124 1.35 -1.32 11.03
N VAL A 125 1.94 -2.50 10.86
CA VAL A 125 1.27 -3.77 11.18
C VAL A 125 1.85 -4.47 12.40
N GLY A 126 2.97 -4.00 12.93
CA GLY A 126 3.62 -4.60 14.11
C GLY A 126 4.81 -5.49 13.74
N ASP A 127 5.50 -5.97 14.76
CA ASP A 127 6.72 -6.77 14.61
C ASP A 127 6.45 -8.14 13.99
N PHE A 128 7.38 -8.55 13.14
CA PHE A 128 7.38 -9.88 12.55
C PHE A 128 8.78 -10.36 12.22
#